data_838bef2b16745fbf738f8b14893a18cd
#
_entry.id   838bef2b16745fbf738f8b14893a18cd
#
_cell.length_a   1.000
_cell.length_b   1.000
_cell.length_c   1.000
_cell.angle_alpha   90.00
_cell.angle_beta   90.00
_cell.angle_gamma   90.00
#
_symmetry.space_group_name_H-M   'P 1'
#
loop_
_entity.id
_entity.type
_entity.pdbx_description
1 polymer ?
#
loop_
_entity_poly.entity_id
_entity_poly.type
_entity_poly.pdbx_seq_one_letter_code
_entity_poly.pdbx_strand_id
1 'polypeptide(L)'
;KNSCREIPMNKELLAMVKPLKKVVNTDFYVLTNEEKPTEPRTYRNYYHRLMARLDIPRLKYHGLRHSFATRCIESNCDYKTVSVLLGHANITTTLNLYVHPNMEQKKKCITKMFKSLGK
;
A
#
# COMPACT_ATOMS: atom_id res chain seq x y z
N LYS A 1 -4.10 17.86 -1.95
CA LYS A 1 -3.10 18.92 -1.90
C LYS A 1 -1.68 18.41 -1.59
N ASN A 2 -1.47 17.45 -0.72
CA ASN A 2 -0.15 16.94 -0.35
C ASN A 2 -0.08 15.44 -0.51
N SER A 3 -0.55 14.94 -1.65
CA SER A 3 -0.53 13.50 -1.93
C SER A 3 0.76 13.05 -2.65
N CYS A 4 1.60 14.01 -3.07
CA CYS A 4 2.87 13.68 -3.70
C CYS A 4 3.84 13.14 -2.67
N ARG A 5 4.37 11.94 -2.93
CA ARG A 5 5.33 11.27 -2.07
C ARG A 5 6.06 10.19 -2.84
N GLU A 6 7.21 9.81 -2.34
CA GLU A 6 7.99 8.72 -2.92
C GLU A 6 7.61 7.42 -2.23
N ILE A 7 7.31 6.40 -3.02
CA ILE A 7 7.00 5.06 -2.54
C ILE A 7 7.98 4.09 -3.19
N PRO A 8 8.77 3.34 -2.42
CA PRO A 8 9.70 2.38 -3.01
C PRO A 8 8.93 1.21 -3.63
N MET A 9 9.48 0.65 -4.70
CA MET A 9 8.94 -0.53 -5.35
C MET A 9 9.72 -1.77 -4.91
N ASN A 10 9.01 -2.84 -4.57
CA ASN A 10 9.65 -4.12 -4.34
C ASN A 10 10.09 -4.74 -5.68
N LYS A 11 10.82 -5.85 -5.62
CA LYS A 11 11.35 -6.50 -6.82
C LYS A 11 10.26 -6.91 -7.80
N GLU A 12 9.17 -7.44 -7.31
CA GLU A 12 8.05 -7.93 -8.11
C GLU A 12 7.38 -6.78 -8.87
N LEU A 13 7.08 -5.70 -8.16
CA LEU A 13 6.47 -4.52 -8.78
C LEU A 13 7.43 -3.88 -9.78
N LEU A 14 8.70 -3.78 -9.43
CA LEU A 14 9.72 -3.21 -10.32
C LEU A 14 9.83 -4.03 -11.61
N ALA A 15 9.80 -5.37 -11.52
CA ALA A 15 9.83 -6.25 -12.69
C ALA A 15 8.63 -6.05 -13.59
N MET A 16 7.46 -5.74 -13.04
CA MET A 16 6.24 -5.47 -13.81
C MET A 16 6.28 -4.10 -14.49
N VAL A 17 6.82 -3.09 -13.82
CA VAL A 17 6.79 -1.70 -14.28
C VAL A 17 7.96 -1.35 -15.18
N LYS A 18 9.13 -1.93 -14.96
CA LYS A 18 10.36 -1.63 -15.71
C LYS A 18 10.21 -1.73 -17.23
N PRO A 19 9.58 -2.77 -17.80
CA PRO A 19 9.36 -2.83 -19.24
C PRO A 19 8.48 -1.70 -19.78
N LEU A 20 7.56 -1.16 -18.98
CA LEU A 20 6.68 -0.07 -19.41
C LEU A 20 7.44 1.22 -19.69
N LYS A 21 8.58 1.42 -19.04
CA LYS A 21 9.42 2.61 -19.22
C LYS A 21 9.86 2.78 -20.69
N LYS A 22 9.97 1.69 -21.43
CA LYS A 22 10.41 1.71 -22.83
C LYS A 22 9.28 2.07 -23.80
N VAL A 23 8.01 1.84 -23.42
CA VAL A 23 6.86 2.01 -24.31
C VAL A 23 5.96 3.18 -23.90
N VAL A 24 6.09 3.66 -22.67
CA VAL A 24 5.30 4.80 -22.17
C VAL A 24 6.08 6.08 -22.36
N ASN A 25 5.44 7.08 -22.96
CA ASN A 25 6.02 8.42 -23.07
C ASN A 25 6.09 9.06 -21.68
N THR A 26 7.25 9.63 -21.32
CA THR A 26 7.48 10.23 -20.00
C THR A 26 6.55 11.43 -19.70
N ASP A 27 6.02 12.08 -20.73
CA ASP A 27 5.12 13.23 -20.60
C ASP A 27 3.66 12.83 -20.52
N PHE A 28 3.35 11.54 -20.66
CA PHE A 28 1.99 11.01 -20.68
C PHE A 28 1.63 10.33 -19.36
N TYR A 29 0.35 10.14 -19.13
CA TYR A 29 -0.13 9.40 -17.96
C TYR A 29 0.15 7.91 -18.11
N VAL A 30 0.58 7.28 -17.01
CA VAL A 30 1.06 5.90 -17.03
C VAL A 30 0.00 4.90 -17.50
N LEU A 31 -1.24 5.07 -17.04
CA LEU A 31 -2.31 4.11 -17.34
C LEU A 31 -2.89 4.25 -18.74
N THR A 32 -2.89 5.45 -19.30
CA THR A 32 -3.46 5.71 -20.62
C THR A 32 -2.41 5.77 -21.71
N ASN A 33 -1.19 6.12 -21.35
CA ASN A 33 -0.13 6.51 -22.28
C ASN A 33 -0.60 7.62 -23.24
N GLU A 34 -1.35 8.58 -22.68
CA GLU A 34 -1.91 9.72 -23.39
C GLU A 34 -1.79 10.99 -22.55
N GLU A 35 -2.12 12.13 -23.12
CA GLU A 35 -2.11 13.40 -22.39
C GLU A 35 -3.22 13.51 -21.34
N LYS A 36 -4.23 12.65 -21.43
CA LYS A 36 -5.37 12.65 -20.51
C LYS A 36 -5.25 11.52 -19.50
N PRO A 37 -5.58 11.77 -18.23
CA PRO A 37 -5.59 10.69 -17.22
C PRO A 37 -6.76 9.75 -17.45
N THR A 38 -6.66 8.56 -16.87
CA THR A 38 -7.78 7.62 -16.80
C THR A 38 -8.93 8.24 -16.01
N GLU A 39 -10.14 8.18 -16.54
CA GLU A 39 -11.32 8.63 -15.82
C GLU A 39 -11.59 7.67 -14.65
N PRO A 40 -11.69 8.18 -13.39
CA PRO A 40 -11.78 7.32 -12.21
C PRO A 40 -12.94 6.32 -12.23
N ARG A 41 -14.10 6.74 -12.75
CA ARG A 41 -15.27 5.87 -12.85
C ARG A 41 -15.03 4.70 -13.80
N THR A 42 -14.42 4.96 -14.95
CA THR A 42 -14.07 3.93 -15.93
C THR A 42 -13.11 2.91 -15.35
N TYR A 43 -12.09 3.38 -14.65
CA TYR A 43 -11.12 2.50 -14.00
C TYR A 43 -11.77 1.64 -12.92
N ARG A 44 -12.64 2.24 -12.10
CA ARG A 44 -13.36 1.55 -11.04
C ARG A 44 -14.27 0.46 -11.59
N ASN A 45 -14.98 0.75 -12.68
CA ASN A 45 -15.84 -0.23 -13.34
C ASN A 45 -15.02 -1.41 -13.90
N TYR A 46 -13.85 -1.12 -14.50
CA TYR A 46 -12.92 -2.16 -14.95
C TYR A 46 -12.46 -3.04 -13.78
N TYR A 47 -12.09 -2.43 -12.67
CA TYR A 47 -11.67 -3.14 -11.46
C TYR A 47 -12.76 -4.10 -10.97
N HIS A 48 -14.00 -3.65 -10.87
CA HIS A 48 -15.10 -4.51 -10.41
C HIS A 48 -15.39 -5.65 -11.37
N ARG A 49 -15.31 -5.42 -12.67
CA ARG A 49 -15.46 -6.48 -13.68
C ARG A 49 -14.34 -7.51 -13.57
N LEU A 50 -13.13 -7.06 -13.35
CA LEU A 50 -11.98 -7.95 -13.17
C LEU A 50 -12.16 -8.83 -11.93
N MET A 51 -12.60 -8.26 -10.81
CA MET A 51 -12.85 -8.99 -9.57
C MET A 51 -13.92 -10.07 -9.79
N ALA A 52 -15.01 -9.73 -10.46
CA ALA A 52 -16.08 -10.68 -10.78
C ALA A 52 -15.58 -11.83 -11.67
N ARG A 53 -14.77 -11.51 -12.68
CA ARG A 53 -14.21 -12.51 -13.60
C ARG A 53 -13.24 -13.47 -12.89
N LEU A 54 -12.54 -13.00 -11.89
CA LEU A 54 -11.59 -13.80 -11.11
C LEU A 54 -12.25 -14.49 -9.91
N ASP A 55 -13.57 -14.34 -9.76
CA ASP A 55 -14.33 -14.91 -8.63
C ASP A 55 -13.79 -14.46 -7.27
N ILE A 56 -13.37 -13.21 -7.20
CA ILE A 56 -12.89 -12.59 -5.96
C ILE A 56 -14.04 -11.80 -5.33
N PRO A 57 -14.27 -11.95 -4.01
CA PRO A 57 -15.34 -11.21 -3.33
C PRO A 57 -15.24 -9.71 -3.59
N ARG A 58 -16.38 -9.07 -3.79
CA ARG A 58 -16.42 -7.64 -4.11
C ARG A 58 -15.82 -6.81 -2.98
N LEU A 59 -14.80 -6.05 -3.30
CA LEU A 59 -14.15 -5.10 -2.40
C LEU A 59 -14.14 -3.74 -3.10
N LYS A 60 -14.50 -2.69 -2.37
CA LYS A 60 -14.40 -1.33 -2.91
C LYS A 60 -12.94 -1.04 -3.27
N TYR A 61 -12.73 -0.28 -4.36
CA TYR A 61 -11.36 0.04 -4.81
C TYR A 61 -10.51 0.64 -3.68
N HIS A 62 -11.08 1.55 -2.89
CA HIS A 62 -10.38 2.12 -1.74
C HIS A 62 -10.02 1.07 -0.67
N GLY A 63 -10.72 -0.04 -0.65
CA GLY A 63 -10.43 -1.16 0.25
C GLY A 63 -9.06 -1.79 0.02
N LEU A 64 -8.50 -1.67 -1.19
CA LEU A 64 -7.14 -2.15 -1.47
C LEU A 64 -6.11 -1.40 -0.60
N ARG A 65 -6.31 -0.11 -0.43
CA ARG A 65 -5.47 0.72 0.42
C ARG A 65 -5.58 0.30 1.88
N HIS A 66 -6.80 0.02 2.33
CA HIS A 66 -7.04 -0.49 3.69
C HIS A 66 -6.40 -1.86 3.90
N SER A 67 -6.53 -2.76 2.92
CA SER A 67 -5.90 -4.09 2.98
C SER A 67 -4.38 -3.99 3.05
N PHE A 68 -3.79 -3.10 2.25
CA PHE A 68 -2.34 -2.87 2.30
C PHE A 68 -1.91 -2.40 3.69
N ALA A 69 -2.61 -1.42 4.25
CA ALA A 69 -2.30 -0.89 5.58
C ALA A 69 -2.41 -1.98 6.65
N THR A 70 -3.47 -2.78 6.61
CA THR A 70 -3.68 -3.87 7.55
C THR A 70 -2.57 -4.91 7.46
N ARG A 71 -2.18 -5.30 6.23
CA ARG A 71 -1.08 -6.24 6.02
C ARG A 71 0.24 -5.71 6.56
N CYS A 72 0.52 -4.43 6.37
CA CYS A 72 1.71 -3.81 6.94
C CYS A 72 1.72 -3.91 8.47
N ILE A 73 0.60 -3.61 9.11
CA ILE A 73 0.48 -3.67 10.57
C ILE A 73 0.63 -5.12 11.06
N GLU A 74 0.00 -6.06 10.40
CA GLU A 74 0.11 -7.50 10.73
C GLU A 74 1.55 -8.01 10.58
N SER A 75 2.32 -7.42 9.66
CA SER A 75 3.72 -7.76 9.42
C SER A 75 4.68 -7.02 10.35
N ASN A 76 4.17 -6.33 11.36
CA ASN A 76 4.95 -5.56 12.33
C ASN A 76 5.74 -4.40 11.71
N CYS A 77 5.21 -3.82 10.64
CA CYS A 77 5.77 -2.60 10.10
C CYS A 77 5.54 -1.43 11.06
N ASP A 78 6.47 -0.51 11.08
CA ASP A 78 6.37 0.69 11.91
C ASP A 78 5.16 1.56 11.49
N TYR A 79 4.33 1.96 12.44
CA TYR A 79 3.11 2.72 12.18
C TYR A 79 3.37 4.05 11.49
N LYS A 80 4.42 4.75 11.90
CA LYS A 80 4.77 6.03 11.30
C LYS A 80 5.16 5.85 9.84
N THR A 81 5.95 4.83 9.54
CA THR A 81 6.35 4.51 8.17
C THR A 81 5.13 4.17 7.31
N VAL A 82 4.22 3.35 7.83
CA VAL A 82 2.98 3.00 7.12
C VAL A 82 2.14 4.25 6.85
N SER A 83 2.01 5.12 7.85
CA SER A 83 1.29 6.38 7.72
C SER A 83 1.88 7.26 6.61
N VAL A 84 3.21 7.35 6.55
CA VAL A 84 3.91 8.12 5.51
C VAL A 84 3.69 7.51 4.14
N LEU A 85 3.81 6.20 4.00
CA LEU A 85 3.57 5.50 2.73
C LEU A 85 2.16 5.74 2.21
N LEU A 86 1.18 5.74 3.11
CA LEU A 86 -0.22 5.96 2.75
C LEU A 86 -0.55 7.45 2.56
N GLY A 87 0.32 8.34 3.00
CA GLY A 87 0.08 9.77 2.92
C GLY A 87 -0.98 10.27 3.89
N HIS A 88 -1.14 9.60 5.04
CA HIS A 88 -2.07 10.05 6.07
C HIS A 88 -1.55 11.35 6.70
N ALA A 89 -2.40 12.37 6.78
CA ALA A 89 -2.06 13.63 7.44
C ALA A 89 -1.86 13.45 8.95
N ASN A 90 -2.51 12.43 9.52
CA ASN A 90 -2.45 12.13 10.95
C ASN A 90 -2.23 10.62 11.14
N ILE A 91 -1.27 10.27 11.98
CA ILE A 91 -0.94 8.88 12.30
C ILE A 91 -2.13 8.13 12.96
N THR A 92 -3.05 8.84 13.57
CA THR A 92 -4.24 8.25 14.20
C THR A 92 -5.03 7.39 13.23
N THR A 93 -5.13 7.78 11.96
CA THR A 93 -5.81 7.00 10.93
C THR A 93 -5.17 5.63 10.75
N THR A 94 -3.85 5.55 10.81
CA THR A 94 -3.11 4.28 10.74
C THR A 94 -3.28 3.50 12.04
N LEU A 95 -3.21 4.16 13.18
CA LEU A 95 -3.34 3.51 14.50
C LEU A 95 -4.72 2.87 14.70
N ASN A 96 -5.76 3.41 14.07
CA ASN A 96 -7.10 2.83 14.13
C ASN A 96 -7.20 1.44 13.49
N LEU A 97 -6.20 1.03 12.71
CA LEU A 97 -6.11 -0.31 12.12
C LEU A 97 -5.46 -1.31 13.07
N TYR A 98 -4.94 -0.84 14.18
CA TYR A 98 -4.16 -1.65 15.10
C TYR A 98 -5.05 -2.46 16.04
N VAL A 99 -4.70 -3.74 16.21
CA VAL A 99 -5.31 -4.62 17.19
C VAL A 99 -4.41 -4.63 18.42
N HIS A 100 -5.01 -4.57 19.61
CA HIS A 100 -4.24 -4.58 20.86
C HIS A 100 -3.29 -5.77 20.91
N PRO A 101 -2.01 -5.54 21.31
CA PRO A 101 -1.03 -6.62 21.37
C PRO A 101 -1.37 -7.63 22.47
N ASN A 102 -1.15 -8.90 22.16
CA ASN A 102 -1.27 -9.95 23.15
C ASN A 102 0.04 -10.10 23.97
N MET A 103 0.04 -10.95 24.95
CA MET A 103 1.20 -11.17 25.82
C MET A 103 2.42 -11.66 25.04
N GLU A 104 2.23 -12.51 24.04
CA GLU A 104 3.33 -13.02 23.23
C GLU A 104 4.01 -11.91 22.42
N GLN A 105 3.23 -11.00 21.83
CA GLN A 105 3.77 -9.84 21.11
C GLN A 105 4.56 -8.93 22.04
N LYS A 106 4.07 -8.74 23.27
CA LYS A 106 4.77 -7.95 24.28
C LYS A 106 6.12 -8.57 24.65
N LYS A 107 6.16 -9.90 24.83
CA LYS A 107 7.41 -10.65 25.12
C LYS A 107 8.41 -10.52 23.97
N LYS A 108 7.95 -10.69 22.73
CA LYS A 108 8.80 -10.54 21.54
C LYS A 108 9.40 -9.16 21.46
N CYS A 109 8.62 -8.13 21.77
CA CYS A 109 9.09 -6.74 21.75
C CYS A 109 10.23 -6.54 22.76
N ILE A 110 10.05 -7.00 23.98
CA ILE A 110 11.07 -6.89 25.04
C ILE A 110 12.34 -7.66 24.66
N THR A 111 12.18 -8.88 24.17
CA THR A 111 13.31 -9.71 23.73
C THR A 111 14.09 -9.03 22.60
N LYS A 112 13.39 -8.46 21.64
CA LYS A 112 14.01 -7.73 20.52
C LYS A 112 14.81 -6.53 21.03
N MET A 113 14.26 -5.79 21.99
CA MET A 113 14.93 -4.64 22.57
C MET A 113 16.22 -5.06 23.30
N PHE A 114 16.17 -6.13 24.10
CA PHE A 114 17.36 -6.63 24.79
C PHE A 114 18.44 -7.10 23.81
N LYS A 115 18.04 -7.77 22.72
CA LYS A 115 18.99 -8.19 21.69
C LYS A 115 19.68 -6.99 21.04
N SER A 116 18.96 -5.90 20.85
CA SER A 116 19.53 -4.67 20.25
C SER A 116 20.57 -4.02 21.15
N LEU A 117 20.58 -4.32 22.45
CA LEU A 117 21.58 -3.85 23.41
C LEU A 117 22.84 -4.73 23.42
N GLY A 118 22.93 -5.74 22.56
CA GLY A 118 24.08 -6.63 22.50
C GLY A 118 24.15 -7.65 23.64
N LYS A 119 23.02 -7.92 24.26
CA LYS A 119 22.94 -8.85 25.40
C LYS A 119 22.31 -10.19 25.03
#